data_14568687205e8d0b0b76c24c3768b51f
#
_entry.id   14568687205e8d0b0b76c24c3768b51f
#
_cell.length_a   1.000
_cell.length_b   1.000
_cell.length_c   1.000
_cell.angle_alpha   90.00
_cell.angle_beta   90.00
_cell.angle_gamma   90.00
#
_symmetry.space_group_name_H-M   'P 1'
#
loop_
_entity.id
_entity.type
_entity.pdbx_description
1 polymer ?
#
loop_
_entity_poly.entity_id
_entity_poly.type
_entity_poly.pdbx_seq_one_letter_code
_entity_poly.pdbx_strand_id
1 'polypeptide(L)'
;QMIGFVPMNVEVAASTFENIQRFAEELEKDGIDDFDITLQGSINGGMQFRIPQKLKIEKSMGGAEGYKTLADYLEDGGNKLYLDVDFTKVYRNGNGLDTSSQIARFISNNTAVLSGYSPANGERDPESSAHLINPLSFDYIIGKFKDAAEDVGINEIRVSSMGSYLSGNYDERHELTREDTKNIVISSLENLRDSGYNLLIDGGNIYTLKYAGAVTDVPLESSGISIESYTVPFVGMVLHGCVDYSGVALNQQGSYQNSFLKSIENGAGLHYILMTEDPLLLADTSCSNYYSVSVDEWKEEIVSAYEQLSDFFYEVSD
;
A
#
# COMPACT_ATOMS: atom_id res chain seq x y z
N GLN A 1 8.40 -24.74 -7.37
CA GLN A 1 8.19 -25.97 -8.18
C GLN A 1 9.52 -26.48 -8.76
N MET A 2 9.62 -27.78 -8.94
CA MET A 2 10.77 -28.38 -9.65
C MET A 2 10.31 -28.86 -11.01
N ILE A 3 11.01 -28.43 -12.06
CA ILE A 3 10.86 -28.99 -13.41
C ILE A 3 12.10 -29.83 -13.69
N GLY A 4 11.95 -31.15 -13.66
CA GLY A 4 13.08 -32.07 -13.60
C GLY A 4 13.84 -31.92 -12.27
N PHE A 5 15.13 -31.60 -12.31
CA PHE A 5 15.97 -31.38 -11.14
C PHE A 5 16.34 -29.89 -10.93
N VAL A 6 15.70 -28.98 -11.66
CA VAL A 6 16.00 -27.54 -11.59
C VAL A 6 14.90 -26.86 -10.77
N PRO A 7 15.23 -26.19 -9.63
CA PRO A 7 14.26 -25.38 -8.92
C PRO A 7 13.88 -24.18 -9.80
N MET A 8 12.60 -23.96 -10.02
CA MET A 8 12.07 -22.81 -10.74
C MET A 8 11.18 -21.99 -9.83
N ASN A 9 11.42 -20.70 -9.78
CA ASN A 9 10.50 -19.77 -9.15
C ASN A 9 9.23 -19.69 -10.01
N VAL A 10 8.10 -19.97 -9.41
CA VAL A 10 6.78 -19.87 -10.04
C VAL A 10 6.08 -18.68 -9.37
N GLU A 11 5.59 -17.75 -10.19
CA GLU A 11 4.71 -16.68 -9.70
C GLU A 11 3.35 -17.30 -9.38
N VAL A 12 2.89 -17.13 -8.15
CA VAL A 12 1.59 -17.59 -7.66
C VAL A 12 0.83 -16.36 -7.19
N ALA A 13 -0.40 -16.18 -7.68
CA ALA A 13 -1.28 -15.13 -7.19
C ALA A 13 -1.83 -15.51 -5.82
N ALA A 14 -1.74 -14.62 -4.85
CA ALA A 14 -2.42 -14.73 -3.56
C ALA A 14 -3.94 -14.48 -3.68
N SER A 15 -4.33 -13.74 -4.71
CA SER A 15 -5.72 -13.50 -5.10
C SER A 15 -5.78 -13.25 -6.61
N THR A 16 -6.84 -13.71 -7.27
CA THR A 16 -7.13 -13.34 -8.65
C THR A 16 -8.17 -12.21 -8.67
N PHE A 17 -8.22 -11.41 -9.73
CA PHE A 17 -9.23 -10.35 -9.87
C PHE A 17 -10.66 -10.91 -9.84
N GLU A 18 -10.87 -12.09 -10.41
CA GLU A 18 -12.16 -12.80 -10.36
C GLU A 18 -12.56 -13.18 -8.92
N ASN A 19 -11.61 -13.69 -8.13
CA ASN A 19 -11.88 -14.04 -6.73
C ASN A 19 -12.11 -12.79 -5.86
N ILE A 20 -11.40 -11.71 -6.13
CA ILE A 20 -11.60 -10.41 -5.46
C ILE A 20 -12.99 -9.86 -5.78
N GLN A 21 -13.42 -9.90 -7.04
CA GLN A 21 -14.77 -9.48 -7.42
C GLN A 21 -15.85 -10.33 -6.73
N ARG A 22 -15.67 -11.64 -6.68
CA ARG A 22 -16.61 -12.54 -5.98
C ARG A 22 -16.71 -12.19 -4.48
N PHE A 23 -15.58 -11.88 -3.85
CA PHE A 23 -15.59 -11.45 -2.46
C PHE A 23 -16.30 -10.10 -2.28
N ALA A 24 -16.10 -9.14 -3.19
CA ALA A 24 -16.83 -7.87 -3.18
C ALA A 24 -18.35 -8.09 -3.31
N GLU A 25 -18.79 -8.96 -4.24
CA GLU A 25 -20.20 -9.36 -4.40
C GLU A 25 -20.78 -10.01 -3.12
N GLU A 26 -19.96 -10.71 -2.36
CA GLU A 26 -20.36 -11.30 -1.09
C GLU A 26 -20.52 -10.27 0.01
N LEU A 27 -19.60 -9.29 0.10
CA LEU A 27 -19.71 -8.17 1.05
C LEU A 27 -20.99 -7.36 0.80
N GLU A 28 -21.30 -7.05 -0.46
CA GLU A 28 -22.55 -6.34 -0.82
C GLU A 28 -23.81 -7.11 -0.43
N LYS A 29 -23.82 -8.45 -0.61
CA LYS A 29 -24.94 -9.30 -0.17
C LYS A 29 -25.11 -9.31 1.36
N ASP A 30 -24.01 -9.16 2.08
CA ASP A 30 -23.99 -9.09 3.54
C ASP A 30 -24.24 -7.65 4.06
N GLY A 31 -24.52 -6.69 3.15
CA GLY A 31 -24.94 -5.32 3.50
C GLY A 31 -23.79 -4.32 3.61
N ILE A 32 -22.59 -4.69 3.13
CA ILE A 32 -21.43 -3.79 3.07
C ILE A 32 -21.31 -3.30 1.62
N ASP A 33 -21.70 -2.06 1.37
CA ASP A 33 -21.73 -1.44 0.04
C ASP A 33 -20.77 -0.24 -0.10
N ASP A 34 -20.13 0.20 0.99
CA ASP A 34 -19.15 1.29 1.02
C ASP A 34 -17.78 0.74 1.46
N PHE A 35 -16.95 0.41 0.49
CA PHE A 35 -15.59 -0.09 0.69
C PHE A 35 -14.69 0.19 -0.50
N ASP A 36 -13.41 0.42 -0.24
CA ASP A 36 -12.38 0.57 -1.28
C ASP A 36 -11.42 -0.63 -1.25
N ILE A 37 -10.93 -1.04 -2.42
CA ILE A 37 -9.97 -2.14 -2.54
C ILE A 37 -8.61 -1.61 -3.00
N THR A 38 -7.54 -2.04 -2.32
CA THR A 38 -6.16 -1.78 -2.73
C THR A 38 -5.48 -3.05 -3.20
N LEU A 39 -4.97 -3.04 -4.42
CA LEU A 39 -4.26 -4.17 -5.02
C LEU A 39 -2.76 -4.09 -4.75
N GLN A 40 -2.28 -4.80 -3.74
CA GLN A 40 -0.84 -4.92 -3.47
C GLN A 40 -0.21 -6.02 -4.33
N GLY A 41 0.98 -5.77 -4.86
CA GLY A 41 1.74 -6.75 -5.64
C GLY A 41 1.10 -7.16 -6.97
N SER A 42 0.18 -6.39 -7.51
CA SER A 42 -0.54 -6.69 -8.75
C SER A 42 0.21 -6.28 -10.03
N ILE A 43 1.34 -5.61 -9.90
CA ILE A 43 2.12 -5.10 -11.04
C ILE A 43 3.61 -5.41 -10.93
N ASN A 44 4.26 -5.44 -12.09
CA ASN A 44 5.71 -5.37 -12.26
C ASN A 44 6.54 -6.41 -11.50
N GLY A 45 6.01 -7.58 -11.23
CA GLY A 45 6.70 -8.69 -10.57
C GLY A 45 6.24 -8.95 -9.13
N GLY A 46 5.05 -8.48 -8.77
CA GLY A 46 4.43 -8.79 -7.48
C GLY A 46 4.94 -7.91 -6.34
N MET A 47 4.97 -8.46 -5.13
CA MET A 47 5.40 -7.73 -3.92
C MET A 47 6.86 -7.27 -3.97
N GLN A 48 7.72 -7.96 -4.73
CA GLN A 48 9.11 -7.55 -5.02
C GLN A 48 9.19 -6.87 -6.39
N PHE A 49 8.49 -5.78 -6.55
CA PHE A 49 8.28 -5.10 -7.81
C PHE A 49 9.54 -4.44 -8.42
N ARG A 50 9.46 -4.24 -9.72
CA ARG A 50 10.39 -3.41 -10.51
C ARG A 50 9.88 -1.98 -10.59
N ILE A 51 10.77 -1.07 -10.93
CA ILE A 51 10.45 0.36 -11.10
C ILE A 51 9.22 0.57 -12.01
N PRO A 52 8.28 1.46 -11.64
CA PRO A 52 7.00 1.63 -12.35
C PRO A 52 7.09 2.51 -13.63
N GLN A 53 8.24 2.52 -14.33
CA GLN A 53 8.40 3.21 -15.63
C GLN A 53 7.67 2.50 -16.78
N LYS A 54 7.31 1.24 -16.58
CA LYS A 54 6.45 0.46 -17.45
C LYS A 54 5.43 -0.23 -16.57
N LEU A 55 4.21 -0.26 -17.01
CA LEU A 55 3.15 -0.91 -16.28
C LEU A 55 2.85 -2.27 -16.90
N LYS A 56 2.97 -3.30 -16.10
CA LYS A 56 2.61 -4.67 -16.48
C LYS A 56 1.79 -5.26 -15.35
N ILE A 57 0.51 -5.41 -15.58
CA ILE A 57 -0.40 -6.09 -14.66
C ILE A 57 -0.10 -7.59 -14.70
N GLU A 58 -0.09 -8.23 -13.54
CA GLU A 58 0.31 -9.63 -13.41
C GLU A 58 -0.73 -10.57 -14.05
N LYS A 59 -0.25 -11.40 -14.96
CA LYS A 59 -1.09 -12.35 -15.70
C LYS A 59 -1.67 -13.44 -14.79
N SER A 60 -0.95 -13.79 -13.74
CA SER A 60 -1.40 -14.76 -12.73
C SER A 60 -2.64 -14.29 -11.97
N MET A 61 -2.86 -12.99 -11.88
CA MET A 61 -4.06 -12.41 -11.25
C MET A 61 -5.24 -12.22 -12.23
N GLY A 62 -5.01 -12.33 -13.55
CA GLY A 62 -6.03 -12.09 -14.58
C GLY A 62 -5.60 -11.07 -15.65
N GLY A 63 -4.43 -10.42 -15.50
CA GLY A 63 -3.88 -9.46 -16.46
C GLY A 63 -4.71 -8.17 -16.56
N ALA A 64 -4.44 -7.37 -17.60
CA ALA A 64 -5.09 -6.07 -17.78
C ALA A 64 -6.61 -6.16 -18.01
N GLU A 65 -7.09 -7.23 -18.65
CA GLU A 65 -8.52 -7.43 -18.88
C GLU A 65 -9.27 -7.74 -17.56
N GLY A 66 -8.71 -8.61 -16.73
CA GLY A 66 -9.28 -8.92 -15.41
C GLY A 66 -9.25 -7.70 -14.47
N TYR A 67 -8.17 -6.91 -14.50
CA TYR A 67 -8.09 -5.65 -13.76
C TYR A 67 -9.23 -4.70 -14.17
N LYS A 68 -9.41 -4.50 -15.48
CA LYS A 68 -10.44 -3.60 -16.00
C LYS A 68 -11.84 -4.05 -15.60
N THR A 69 -12.13 -5.34 -15.71
CA THR A 69 -13.43 -5.90 -15.31
C THR A 69 -13.73 -5.65 -13.84
N LEU A 70 -12.73 -5.83 -12.96
CA LEU A 70 -12.88 -5.55 -11.52
C LEU A 70 -13.04 -4.04 -11.26
N ALA A 71 -12.27 -3.18 -11.96
CA ALA A 71 -12.36 -1.74 -11.81
C ALA A 71 -13.74 -1.21 -12.23
N ASP A 72 -14.23 -1.63 -13.41
CA ASP A 72 -15.55 -1.24 -13.92
C ASP A 72 -16.67 -1.70 -12.93
N TYR A 73 -16.55 -2.93 -12.37
CA TYR A 73 -17.51 -3.45 -11.39
C TYR A 73 -17.57 -2.60 -10.11
N LEU A 74 -16.40 -2.25 -9.54
CA LEU A 74 -16.33 -1.45 -8.31
C LEU A 74 -16.80 -0.01 -8.55
N GLU A 75 -16.43 0.60 -9.69
CA GLU A 75 -16.88 1.95 -10.06
C GLU A 75 -18.41 2.01 -10.22
N ASP A 76 -19.03 0.99 -10.84
CA ASP A 76 -20.49 0.87 -10.96
C ASP A 76 -21.18 0.80 -9.58
N GLY A 77 -20.53 0.18 -8.58
CA GLY A 77 -20.95 0.15 -7.18
C GLY A 77 -20.66 1.41 -6.37
N GLY A 78 -19.90 2.37 -6.94
CA GLY A 78 -19.45 3.59 -6.25
C GLY A 78 -18.18 3.42 -5.43
N ASN A 79 -17.55 2.23 -5.47
CA ASN A 79 -16.34 1.86 -4.76
C ASN A 79 -15.10 2.11 -5.64
N LYS A 80 -13.89 2.17 -5.04
CA LYS A 80 -12.65 2.45 -5.75
C LYS A 80 -11.68 1.28 -5.73
N LEU A 81 -10.93 1.14 -6.82
CA LEU A 81 -9.86 0.17 -6.95
C LEU A 81 -8.51 0.86 -7.03
N TYR A 82 -7.80 0.94 -5.92
CA TYR A 82 -6.48 1.54 -5.86
C TYR A 82 -5.39 0.56 -6.28
N LEU A 83 -4.60 0.95 -7.27
CA LEU A 83 -3.39 0.23 -7.67
C LEU A 83 -2.22 0.68 -6.78
N ASP A 84 -1.57 -0.27 -6.10
CA ASP A 84 -0.40 0.04 -5.27
C ASP A 84 0.85 0.28 -6.11
N VAL A 85 1.43 1.49 -5.99
CA VAL A 85 2.61 1.94 -6.75
C VAL A 85 3.62 2.61 -5.82
N ASP A 86 4.85 2.15 -5.84
CA ASP A 86 5.92 2.80 -5.07
C ASP A 86 6.93 3.49 -6.01
N PHE A 87 7.05 4.80 -5.88
CA PHE A 87 8.00 5.64 -6.61
C PHE A 87 9.30 5.88 -5.83
N THR A 88 9.40 5.40 -4.59
CA THR A 88 10.52 5.67 -3.68
C THR A 88 11.46 4.49 -3.51
N LYS A 89 10.97 3.27 -3.80
CA LYS A 89 11.70 2.02 -3.62
C LYS A 89 11.62 1.14 -4.87
N VAL A 90 12.58 0.23 -5.00
CA VAL A 90 12.56 -0.84 -6.00
C VAL A 90 13.29 -2.06 -5.47
N TYR A 91 12.71 -3.24 -5.64
CA TYR A 91 13.30 -4.51 -5.16
C TYR A 91 14.13 -5.19 -6.24
N ARG A 92 13.71 -5.14 -7.49
CA ARG A 92 14.34 -5.87 -8.61
C ARG A 92 14.71 -4.95 -9.76
N ASN A 93 15.84 -5.25 -10.39
CA ASN A 93 16.25 -4.59 -11.63
C ASN A 93 15.28 -4.94 -12.78
N GLY A 94 15.18 -4.04 -13.73
CA GLY A 94 14.34 -4.21 -14.92
C GLY A 94 13.46 -3.00 -15.21
N ASN A 95 12.51 -3.12 -16.12
CA ASN A 95 11.57 -2.07 -16.54
C ASN A 95 12.24 -0.74 -16.96
N GLY A 96 13.52 -0.79 -17.37
CA GLY A 96 14.27 0.41 -17.77
C GLY A 96 14.96 1.15 -16.63
N LEU A 97 15.09 0.53 -15.44
CA LEU A 97 15.84 1.11 -14.32
C LEU A 97 17.30 1.36 -14.72
N ASP A 98 17.72 2.62 -14.62
CA ASP A 98 19.13 2.99 -14.68
C ASP A 98 19.68 3.14 -13.25
N THR A 99 20.40 2.11 -12.80
CA THR A 99 20.97 2.07 -11.45
C THR A 99 22.07 3.12 -11.22
N SER A 100 22.62 3.71 -12.28
CA SER A 100 23.67 4.73 -12.18
C SER A 100 23.11 6.10 -11.79
N SER A 101 21.91 6.44 -12.26
CA SER A 101 21.29 7.76 -12.06
C SER A 101 20.03 7.71 -11.20
N GLN A 102 19.25 6.62 -11.25
CA GLN A 102 17.95 6.53 -10.61
C GLN A 102 17.99 5.92 -9.20
N ILE A 103 19.11 5.39 -8.74
CA ILE A 103 19.27 4.89 -7.36
C ILE A 103 20.01 5.93 -6.53
N ALA A 104 19.46 6.25 -5.36
CA ALA A 104 20.08 7.13 -4.40
C ALA A 104 21.43 6.58 -3.87
N ARG A 105 22.28 7.45 -3.37
CA ARG A 105 23.60 7.11 -2.86
C ARG A 105 23.74 7.40 -1.37
N PHE A 106 24.49 6.55 -0.67
CA PHE A 106 25.01 6.86 0.66
C PHE A 106 26.21 7.81 0.57
N ILE A 107 26.62 8.37 1.70
CA ILE A 107 27.85 9.19 1.83
C ILE A 107 29.11 8.41 1.34
N SER A 108 29.11 7.09 1.47
CA SER A 108 30.16 6.21 0.95
C SER A 108 30.15 6.02 -0.58
N ASN A 109 29.26 6.73 -1.28
CA ASN A 109 28.99 6.61 -2.71
C ASN A 109 28.45 5.23 -3.16
N ASN A 110 28.15 4.34 -2.23
CA ASN A 110 27.45 3.10 -2.53
C ASN A 110 25.96 3.36 -2.78
N THR A 111 25.30 2.46 -3.51
CA THR A 111 23.84 2.52 -3.68
C THR A 111 23.12 2.43 -2.35
N ALA A 112 22.12 3.29 -2.17
CA ALA A 112 21.32 3.30 -0.95
C ALA A 112 20.33 2.12 -0.95
N VAL A 113 20.39 1.32 0.11
CA VAL A 113 19.55 0.13 0.32
C VAL A 113 18.85 0.25 1.67
N LEU A 114 17.55 0.10 1.66
CA LEU A 114 16.75 -0.15 2.85
C LEU A 114 16.82 -1.65 3.14
N SER A 115 17.50 -2.03 4.21
CA SER A 115 17.67 -3.44 4.54
C SER A 115 16.41 -4.00 5.17
N GLY A 116 15.88 -5.08 4.62
CA GLY A 116 14.93 -5.95 5.28
C GLY A 116 15.60 -6.77 6.37
N TYR A 117 14.83 -7.18 7.35
CA TYR A 117 15.26 -8.06 8.44
C TYR A 117 14.22 -9.15 8.64
N SER A 118 14.68 -10.37 8.88
CA SER A 118 13.82 -11.47 9.26
C SER A 118 13.28 -11.25 10.69
N PRO A 119 11.95 -11.22 10.87
CA PRO A 119 11.37 -11.09 12.22
C PRO A 119 11.74 -12.21 13.17
N ALA A 120 12.06 -13.41 12.64
CA ALA A 120 12.33 -14.60 13.43
C ALA A 120 13.69 -14.58 14.12
N ASN A 121 14.71 -14.01 13.50
CA ASN A 121 16.10 -14.04 14.01
C ASN A 121 16.78 -12.65 14.02
N GLY A 122 16.15 -11.61 13.48
CA GLY A 122 16.74 -10.27 13.39
C GLY A 122 17.91 -10.15 12.40
N GLU A 123 18.17 -11.18 11.59
CA GLU A 123 19.20 -11.13 10.58
C GLU A 123 18.73 -10.35 9.35
N ARG A 124 19.68 -9.79 8.59
CA ARG A 124 19.36 -9.13 7.32
C ARG A 124 18.77 -10.14 6.34
N ASP A 125 17.65 -9.77 5.77
CA ASP A 125 17.02 -10.49 4.67
C ASP A 125 17.27 -9.76 3.36
N PRO A 126 18.16 -10.27 2.49
CA PRO A 126 18.41 -9.66 1.19
C PRO A 126 17.18 -9.64 0.27
N GLU A 127 16.25 -10.60 0.43
CA GLU A 127 15.06 -10.73 -0.41
C GLU A 127 14.00 -9.66 -0.10
N SER A 128 13.95 -9.20 1.15
CA SER A 128 13.10 -8.09 1.56
C SER A 128 13.81 -6.72 1.53
N SER A 129 15.04 -6.66 1.03
CA SER A 129 15.81 -5.42 0.91
C SER A 129 15.48 -4.69 -0.38
N ALA A 130 15.25 -3.37 -0.31
CA ALA A 130 14.92 -2.51 -1.44
C ALA A 130 15.98 -1.45 -1.70
N HIS A 131 16.26 -1.16 -2.96
CA HIS A 131 17.01 0.03 -3.34
C HIS A 131 16.13 1.27 -3.22
N LEU A 132 16.70 2.37 -2.71
CA LEU A 132 16.03 3.66 -2.66
C LEU A 132 16.19 4.39 -3.99
N ILE A 133 15.09 4.86 -4.54
CA ILE A 133 15.10 5.64 -5.77
C ILE A 133 15.61 7.06 -5.46
N ASN A 134 16.46 7.59 -6.33
CA ASN A 134 16.93 8.96 -6.25
C ASN A 134 15.74 9.93 -6.43
N PRO A 135 15.45 10.81 -5.47
CA PRO A 135 14.32 11.72 -5.58
C PRO A 135 14.30 12.58 -6.84
N LEU A 136 15.48 12.94 -7.38
CA LEU A 136 15.57 13.67 -8.66
C LEU A 136 14.99 12.91 -9.85
N SER A 137 14.76 11.60 -9.71
CA SER A 137 14.19 10.77 -10.77
C SER A 137 12.67 10.63 -10.67
N PHE A 138 12.04 11.09 -9.58
CA PHE A 138 10.60 10.89 -9.36
C PHE A 138 9.76 11.44 -10.50
N ASP A 139 10.00 12.68 -10.92
CA ASP A 139 9.23 13.31 -11.99
C ASP A 139 9.32 12.54 -13.32
N TYR A 140 10.52 12.07 -13.67
CA TYR A 140 10.73 11.23 -14.85
C TYR A 140 9.99 9.88 -14.74
N ILE A 141 10.10 9.22 -13.58
CA ILE A 141 9.46 7.91 -13.35
C ILE A 141 7.94 8.05 -13.36
N ILE A 142 7.41 9.07 -12.69
CA ILE A 142 5.98 9.39 -12.65
C ILE A 142 5.47 9.72 -14.06
N GLY A 143 6.21 10.49 -14.85
CA GLY A 143 5.87 10.77 -16.24
C GLY A 143 5.73 9.48 -17.07
N LYS A 144 6.70 8.56 -16.93
CA LYS A 144 6.64 7.26 -17.62
C LYS A 144 5.51 6.35 -17.10
N PHE A 145 5.23 6.40 -15.81
CA PHE A 145 4.09 5.70 -15.23
C PHE A 145 2.76 6.23 -15.79
N LYS A 146 2.59 7.55 -15.85
CA LYS A 146 1.36 8.16 -16.40
C LYS A 146 1.11 7.74 -17.85
N ASP A 147 2.14 7.79 -18.71
CA ASP A 147 2.05 7.32 -20.09
C ASP A 147 1.54 5.85 -20.16
N ALA A 148 2.04 4.98 -19.27
CA ALA A 148 1.67 3.57 -19.27
C ALA A 148 0.31 3.31 -18.58
N ALA A 149 -0.09 4.12 -17.62
CA ALA A 149 -1.35 3.98 -16.88
C ALA A 149 -2.55 4.43 -17.71
N GLU A 150 -2.37 5.43 -18.58
CA GLU A 150 -3.40 5.90 -19.51
C GLU A 150 -3.88 4.77 -20.44
N ASP A 151 -2.96 3.94 -20.93
CA ASP A 151 -3.26 2.78 -21.79
C ASP A 151 -4.19 1.74 -21.12
N VAL A 152 -4.19 1.70 -19.79
CA VAL A 152 -4.97 0.74 -18.98
C VAL A 152 -6.20 1.38 -18.34
N GLY A 153 -6.26 2.71 -18.29
CA GLY A 153 -7.36 3.47 -17.66
C GLY A 153 -7.27 3.50 -16.13
N ILE A 154 -6.06 3.61 -15.58
CA ILE A 154 -5.84 3.68 -14.13
C ILE A 154 -5.88 5.12 -13.67
N ASN A 155 -6.80 5.45 -12.74
CA ASN A 155 -6.97 6.77 -12.15
C ASN A 155 -6.85 6.77 -10.62
N GLU A 156 -7.00 5.61 -9.97
CA GLU A 156 -6.86 5.42 -8.52
C GLU A 156 -5.55 4.72 -8.22
N ILE A 157 -4.67 5.37 -7.45
CA ILE A 157 -3.39 4.79 -7.04
C ILE A 157 -3.11 4.99 -5.55
N ARG A 158 -2.56 3.95 -4.93
CA ARG A 158 -1.91 4.05 -3.62
C ARG A 158 -0.44 4.39 -3.82
N VAL A 159 0.02 5.49 -3.25
CA VAL A 159 1.43 5.93 -3.36
C VAL A 159 2.27 5.46 -2.16
N SER A 160 2.14 4.20 -1.82
CA SER A 160 2.86 3.46 -0.75
C SER A 160 3.79 4.32 0.13
N SER A 161 5.10 4.17 -0.03
CA SER A 161 6.09 4.81 0.83
C SER A 161 6.23 6.32 0.63
N MET A 162 5.69 6.90 -0.44
CA MET A 162 5.81 8.35 -0.70
C MET A 162 5.08 9.19 0.35
N GLY A 163 4.06 8.63 0.98
CA GLY A 163 3.28 9.28 2.05
C GLY A 163 3.99 9.36 3.40
N SER A 164 4.93 8.48 3.67
CA SER A 164 5.50 8.29 5.01
C SER A 164 7.02 8.29 5.07
N TYR A 165 7.71 8.02 3.97
CA TYR A 165 9.15 7.82 3.96
C TYR A 165 9.90 8.94 3.22
N LEU A 166 10.91 9.53 3.88
CA LEU A 166 11.82 10.51 3.30
C LEU A 166 13.27 10.02 3.39
N SER A 167 13.91 9.88 2.24
CA SER A 167 15.34 9.62 2.12
C SER A 167 16.10 10.87 1.65
N GLY A 168 17.38 10.97 1.96
CA GLY A 168 18.30 11.87 1.26
C GLY A 168 19.00 11.15 0.11
N ASN A 169 19.69 11.90 -0.71
CA ASN A 169 20.65 11.40 -1.69
C ASN A 169 21.99 12.07 -1.47
N TYR A 170 23.06 11.30 -1.34
CA TYR A 170 24.42 11.80 -1.05
C TYR A 170 25.36 11.58 -2.23
N ASP A 171 24.83 11.60 -3.46
CA ASP A 171 25.68 11.70 -4.66
C ASP A 171 26.43 13.02 -4.66
N GLU A 172 27.76 12.97 -4.81
CA GLU A 172 28.63 14.17 -4.74
C GLU A 172 28.25 15.27 -5.74
N ARG A 173 27.57 14.93 -6.82
CA ARG A 173 27.15 15.89 -7.86
C ARG A 173 25.79 16.53 -7.58
N HIS A 174 24.94 15.81 -6.83
CA HIS A 174 23.54 16.16 -6.62
C HIS A 174 23.07 15.70 -5.24
N GLU A 175 23.69 16.27 -4.21
CA GLU A 175 23.32 16.02 -2.83
C GLU A 175 21.92 16.57 -2.54
N LEU A 176 21.08 15.77 -1.89
CA LEU A 176 19.74 16.13 -1.42
C LEU A 176 19.59 15.79 0.05
N THR A 177 19.15 16.77 0.81
CA THR A 177 18.68 16.56 2.18
C THR A 177 17.26 15.95 2.19
N ARG A 178 16.79 15.54 3.35
CA ARG A 178 15.38 15.13 3.52
C ARG A 178 14.39 16.26 3.27
N GLU A 179 14.80 17.52 3.56
CA GLU A 179 13.96 18.69 3.29
C GLU A 179 13.80 18.92 1.78
N ASP A 180 14.89 18.75 1.02
CA ASP A 180 14.83 18.83 -0.44
C ASP A 180 13.95 17.73 -1.01
N THR A 181 14.08 16.49 -0.50
CA THR A 181 13.22 15.36 -0.90
C THR A 181 11.76 15.63 -0.55
N LYS A 182 11.44 16.20 0.61
CA LYS A 182 10.09 16.59 0.97
C LYS A 182 9.46 17.51 -0.08
N ASN A 183 10.21 18.52 -0.53
CA ASN A 183 9.73 19.45 -1.55
C ASN A 183 9.50 18.76 -2.90
N ILE A 184 10.36 17.80 -3.27
CA ILE A 184 10.18 17.00 -4.47
C ILE A 184 8.93 16.10 -4.34
N VAL A 185 8.71 15.45 -3.19
CA VAL A 185 7.50 14.65 -2.93
C VAL A 185 6.25 15.49 -3.06
N ILE A 186 6.22 16.69 -2.46
CA ILE A 186 5.11 17.63 -2.57
C ILE A 186 4.80 17.94 -4.06
N SER A 187 5.83 18.30 -4.85
CA SER A 187 5.65 18.58 -6.28
C SER A 187 5.18 17.36 -7.06
N SER A 188 5.65 16.16 -6.69
CA SER A 188 5.26 14.89 -7.32
C SER A 188 3.80 14.55 -7.05
N LEU A 189 3.33 14.70 -5.81
CA LEU A 189 1.92 14.49 -5.44
C LEU A 189 1.01 15.52 -6.10
N GLU A 190 1.44 16.78 -6.18
CA GLU A 190 0.72 17.82 -6.89
C GLU A 190 0.57 17.49 -8.39
N ASN A 191 1.67 17.08 -9.06
CA ASN A 191 1.66 16.63 -10.45
C ASN A 191 0.68 15.46 -10.68
N LEU A 192 0.66 14.46 -9.80
CA LEU A 192 -0.27 13.34 -9.90
C LEU A 192 -1.73 13.81 -9.76
N ARG A 193 -2.04 14.63 -8.75
CA ARG A 193 -3.38 15.19 -8.56
C ARG A 193 -3.84 16.06 -9.73
N ASP A 194 -2.98 16.94 -10.22
CA ASP A 194 -3.28 17.82 -11.38
C ASP A 194 -3.48 17.02 -12.67
N SER A 195 -2.92 15.80 -12.73
CA SER A 195 -3.14 14.85 -13.83
C SER A 195 -4.42 14.01 -13.67
N GLY A 196 -5.21 14.24 -12.63
CA GLY A 196 -6.51 13.59 -12.40
C GLY A 196 -6.45 12.30 -11.56
N TYR A 197 -5.28 11.93 -11.00
CA TYR A 197 -5.21 10.75 -10.13
C TYR A 197 -5.86 11.01 -8.78
N ASN A 198 -6.64 10.06 -8.31
CA ASN A 198 -7.08 9.96 -6.93
C ASN A 198 -6.02 9.20 -6.12
N LEU A 199 -5.53 9.79 -5.03
CA LEU A 199 -4.39 9.29 -4.29
C LEU A 199 -4.80 8.71 -2.94
N LEU A 200 -4.57 7.42 -2.73
CA LEU A 200 -4.54 6.81 -1.41
C LEU A 200 -3.11 6.94 -0.85
N ILE A 201 -2.97 7.61 0.29
CA ILE A 201 -1.68 7.88 0.91
C ILE A 201 -1.47 6.96 2.11
N ASP A 202 -0.30 6.34 2.18
CA ASP A 202 0.09 5.44 3.25
C ASP A 202 0.82 6.21 4.37
N GLY A 203 0.36 6.03 5.62
CA GLY A 203 0.92 6.65 6.82
C GLY A 203 0.64 8.15 6.99
N GLY A 204 0.45 8.91 5.92
CA GLY A 204 -0.05 10.28 5.93
C GLY A 204 0.79 11.32 6.67
N ASN A 205 2.06 11.53 6.30
CA ASN A 205 2.80 12.70 6.79
C ASN A 205 2.04 13.99 6.46
N ILE A 206 2.00 14.95 7.40
CA ILE A 206 1.14 16.12 7.34
C ILE A 206 1.26 16.94 6.03
N TYR A 207 2.44 16.97 5.41
CA TYR A 207 2.66 17.69 4.14
C TYR A 207 2.05 16.96 2.92
N THR A 208 1.64 15.69 3.07
CA THR A 208 1.02 14.90 2.01
C THR A 208 -0.50 14.93 2.06
N LEU A 209 -1.10 15.20 3.22
CA LEU A 209 -2.55 15.14 3.46
C LEU A 209 -3.37 16.03 2.53
N LYS A 210 -2.85 17.18 2.13
CA LYS A 210 -3.49 18.09 1.15
C LYS A 210 -3.79 17.41 -0.19
N TYR A 211 -3.04 16.36 -0.53
CA TYR A 211 -3.13 15.67 -1.82
C TYR A 211 -3.90 14.35 -1.71
N ALA A 212 -4.21 13.91 -0.50
CA ALA A 212 -4.88 12.65 -0.24
C ALA A 212 -6.36 12.69 -0.66
N GLY A 213 -6.82 11.66 -1.36
CA GLY A 213 -8.23 11.32 -1.49
C GLY A 213 -8.69 10.43 -0.35
N ALA A 214 -7.78 9.58 0.17
CA ALA A 214 -7.92 8.79 1.39
C ALA A 214 -6.54 8.51 2.01
N VAL A 215 -6.50 8.10 3.28
CA VAL A 215 -5.25 7.81 4.01
C VAL A 215 -5.38 6.47 4.74
N THR A 216 -4.40 5.58 4.57
CA THR A 216 -4.33 4.31 5.33
C THR A 216 -3.13 4.29 6.28
N ASP A 217 -3.10 3.31 7.18
CA ASP A 217 -2.00 3.08 8.13
C ASP A 217 -1.66 4.31 9.00
N VAL A 218 -2.71 5.09 9.33
CA VAL A 218 -2.58 6.26 10.22
C VAL A 218 -2.30 5.77 11.65
N PRO A 219 -1.33 6.36 12.37
CA PRO A 219 -1.11 6.00 13.77
C PRO A 219 -2.26 6.50 14.64
N LEU A 220 -3.11 5.57 15.12
CA LEU A 220 -4.27 5.89 15.97
C LEU A 220 -3.92 5.95 17.47
N GLU A 221 -2.71 5.56 17.84
CA GLU A 221 -2.22 5.58 19.21
C GLU A 221 -0.74 6.00 19.27
N SER A 222 -0.28 6.38 20.43
CA SER A 222 1.13 6.72 20.69
C SER A 222 2.01 5.47 20.72
N SER A 223 3.33 5.67 20.83
CA SER A 223 4.31 4.57 20.88
C SER A 223 4.18 3.64 22.10
N GLY A 224 3.36 4.01 23.10
CA GLY A 224 3.09 3.20 24.29
C GLY A 224 4.32 2.96 25.19
N ILE A 225 5.32 3.87 25.11
CA ILE A 225 6.48 3.77 26.00
C ILE A 225 6.08 4.05 27.46
N SER A 226 6.81 3.47 28.41
CA SER A 226 6.44 3.42 29.83
C SER A 226 6.26 4.79 30.53
N ILE A 227 6.72 5.88 29.93
CA ILE A 227 6.52 7.24 30.44
C ILE A 227 5.23 7.91 29.92
N GLU A 228 4.59 7.31 28.92
CA GLU A 228 3.32 7.80 28.39
C GLU A 228 2.17 7.24 29.22
N SER A 229 1.28 8.10 29.70
CA SER A 229 0.13 7.72 30.52
C SER A 229 -1.19 7.72 29.74
N TYR A 230 -1.22 8.39 28.59
CA TYR A 230 -2.43 8.54 27.79
C TYR A 230 -2.11 8.92 26.35
N THR A 231 -2.87 8.39 25.40
CA THR A 231 -2.83 8.79 23.98
C THR A 231 -3.97 9.79 23.72
N VAL A 232 -3.62 10.97 23.23
CA VAL A 232 -4.62 11.91 22.70
C VAL A 232 -4.89 11.51 21.24
N PRO A 233 -6.15 11.28 20.81
CA PRO A 233 -6.51 10.92 19.43
C PRO A 233 -6.35 12.12 18.47
N PHE A 234 -5.16 12.75 18.48
CA PHE A 234 -4.90 14.01 17.79
C PHE A 234 -5.06 13.88 16.28
N VAL A 235 -4.64 12.77 15.70
CA VAL A 235 -4.72 12.54 14.25
C VAL A 235 -6.19 12.44 13.83
N GLY A 236 -7.02 11.68 14.57
CA GLY A 236 -8.45 11.63 14.35
C GLY A 236 -9.11 13.01 14.45
N MET A 237 -8.75 13.81 15.47
CA MET A 237 -9.27 15.18 15.61
C MET A 237 -8.92 16.10 14.43
N VAL A 238 -7.83 15.83 13.72
CA VAL A 238 -7.39 16.63 12.55
C VAL A 238 -8.01 16.13 11.25
N LEU A 239 -8.12 14.81 11.07
CA LEU A 239 -8.55 14.20 9.81
C LEU A 239 -10.05 14.01 9.70
N HIS A 240 -10.73 13.78 10.81
CA HIS A 240 -12.16 13.48 10.83
C HIS A 240 -12.99 14.58 10.14
N GLY A 241 -13.81 14.17 9.18
CA GLY A 241 -14.61 15.08 8.35
C GLY A 241 -13.86 15.85 7.27
N CYS A 242 -12.50 15.64 7.14
CA CYS A 242 -11.69 16.28 6.12
C CYS A 242 -11.26 15.32 5.00
N VAL A 243 -10.96 14.08 5.35
CA VAL A 243 -10.51 13.02 4.45
C VAL A 243 -10.84 11.67 5.09
N ASP A 244 -11.14 10.67 4.27
CA ASP A 244 -11.34 9.30 4.74
C ASP A 244 -10.00 8.71 5.17
N TYR A 245 -9.99 8.06 6.34
CA TYR A 245 -8.76 7.46 6.87
C TYR A 245 -9.02 6.19 7.67
N SER A 246 -8.04 5.30 7.67
CA SER A 246 -8.03 4.09 8.48
C SER A 246 -6.70 3.92 9.21
N GLY A 247 -6.73 3.20 10.31
CA GLY A 247 -5.52 2.76 11.01
C GLY A 247 -4.82 1.62 10.28
N VAL A 248 -3.86 1.01 10.95
CA VAL A 248 -3.19 -0.21 10.49
C VAL A 248 -4.18 -1.37 10.38
N ALA A 249 -3.88 -2.32 9.48
CA ALA A 249 -4.77 -3.46 9.26
C ALA A 249 -5.08 -4.24 10.55
N LEU A 250 -6.35 -4.34 10.88
CA LEU A 250 -6.85 -4.90 12.14
C LEU A 250 -6.46 -6.37 12.32
N ASN A 251 -6.53 -7.15 11.25
CA ASN A 251 -6.18 -8.57 11.26
C ASN A 251 -4.67 -8.85 11.33
N GLN A 252 -3.83 -7.80 11.28
CA GLN A 252 -2.38 -7.91 11.46
C GLN A 252 -1.92 -7.44 12.85
N GLN A 253 -2.85 -7.08 13.73
CA GLN A 253 -2.53 -6.58 15.07
C GLN A 253 -2.57 -7.68 16.13
N GLY A 254 -1.68 -7.57 17.12
CA GLY A 254 -1.62 -8.52 18.23
C GLY A 254 -2.88 -8.55 19.13
N SER A 255 -3.70 -7.50 19.09
CA SER A 255 -4.99 -7.41 19.75
C SER A 255 -6.02 -6.75 18.85
N TYR A 256 -6.75 -7.57 18.12
CA TYR A 256 -7.82 -7.14 17.21
C TYR A 256 -8.82 -6.21 17.89
N GLN A 257 -9.40 -6.65 19.03
CA GLN A 257 -10.42 -5.88 19.73
C GLN A 257 -9.93 -4.49 20.18
N ASN A 258 -8.69 -4.41 20.66
CA ASN A 258 -8.14 -3.12 21.08
C ASN A 258 -7.95 -2.19 19.88
N SER A 259 -7.46 -2.70 18.78
CA SER A 259 -7.28 -1.93 17.54
C SER A 259 -8.62 -1.50 16.93
N PHE A 260 -9.64 -2.36 16.98
CA PHE A 260 -11.01 -2.01 16.57
C PHE A 260 -11.60 -0.87 17.43
N LEU A 261 -11.47 -0.96 18.75
CA LEU A 261 -11.93 0.12 19.64
C LEU A 261 -11.15 1.43 19.41
N LYS A 262 -9.88 1.36 19.05
CA LYS A 262 -9.09 2.52 18.66
C LYS A 262 -9.56 3.14 17.34
N SER A 263 -10.00 2.35 16.39
CA SER A 263 -10.63 2.86 15.17
C SER A 263 -11.90 3.65 15.51
N ILE A 264 -12.78 3.11 16.36
CA ILE A 264 -14.00 3.82 16.84
C ILE A 264 -13.63 5.11 17.58
N GLU A 265 -12.70 5.04 18.55
CA GLU A 265 -12.27 6.21 19.34
C GLU A 265 -11.77 7.37 18.46
N ASN A 266 -11.10 7.04 17.35
CA ASN A 266 -10.54 8.02 16.43
C ASN A 266 -11.48 8.40 15.28
N GLY A 267 -12.65 7.78 15.14
CA GLY A 267 -13.52 7.97 13.97
C GLY A 267 -12.91 7.47 12.66
N ALA A 268 -12.07 6.44 12.72
CA ALA A 268 -11.36 5.87 11.59
C ALA A 268 -12.13 4.70 10.98
N GLY A 269 -12.04 4.53 9.67
CA GLY A 269 -12.57 3.36 8.95
C GLY A 269 -11.80 2.07 9.29
N LEU A 270 -12.37 0.95 8.89
CA LEU A 270 -11.78 -0.38 9.10
C LEU A 270 -10.79 -0.69 7.96
N HIS A 271 -9.67 -1.30 8.31
CA HIS A 271 -8.67 -1.73 7.34
C HIS A 271 -8.29 -3.19 7.58
N TYR A 272 -8.31 -4.00 6.51
CA TYR A 272 -7.92 -5.41 6.52
C TYR A 272 -6.99 -5.71 5.35
N ILE A 273 -6.03 -6.61 5.57
CA ILE A 273 -5.21 -7.19 4.50
C ILE A 273 -5.70 -8.61 4.28
N LEU A 274 -6.17 -8.90 3.07
CA LEU A 274 -6.85 -10.15 2.75
C LEU A 274 -6.27 -10.83 1.52
N MET A 275 -6.36 -12.15 1.48
CA MET A 275 -6.12 -12.96 0.31
C MET A 275 -7.19 -14.05 0.17
N THR A 276 -7.49 -14.42 -1.08
CA THR A 276 -8.52 -15.39 -1.40
C THR A 276 -7.99 -16.83 -1.53
N GLU A 277 -6.67 -16.98 -1.64
CA GLU A 277 -6.01 -18.29 -1.65
C GLU A 277 -5.51 -18.67 -0.26
N ASP A 278 -5.05 -19.92 -0.08
CA ASP A 278 -4.53 -20.41 1.21
C ASP A 278 -3.30 -19.63 1.66
N PRO A 279 -3.31 -19.00 2.85
CA PRO A 279 -2.18 -18.26 3.41
C PRO A 279 -0.87 -19.07 3.52
N LEU A 280 -0.92 -20.39 3.55
CA LEU A 280 0.27 -21.23 3.53
C LEU A 280 1.13 -21.03 2.26
N LEU A 281 0.58 -20.48 1.19
CA LEU A 281 1.35 -20.09 0.01
C LEU A 281 2.41 -19.02 0.30
N LEU A 282 2.24 -18.24 1.36
CA LEU A 282 3.16 -17.16 1.76
C LEU A 282 4.27 -17.64 2.70
N ALA A 283 4.16 -18.84 3.30
CA ALA A 283 5.04 -19.30 4.38
C ALA A 283 6.53 -19.32 4.01
N ASP A 284 6.85 -19.70 2.77
CA ASP A 284 8.25 -19.79 2.28
C ASP A 284 8.61 -18.59 1.37
N THR A 285 7.98 -17.44 1.57
CA THR A 285 8.21 -16.23 0.77
C THR A 285 8.64 -15.04 1.65
N SER A 286 9.06 -13.95 1.03
CA SER A 286 9.32 -12.67 1.73
C SER A 286 8.05 -12.05 2.36
N CYS A 287 6.87 -12.64 2.11
CA CYS A 287 5.58 -12.26 2.64
C CYS A 287 5.09 -13.14 3.80
N SER A 288 5.97 -13.95 4.39
CA SER A 288 5.63 -14.88 5.48
C SER A 288 5.10 -14.21 6.77
N ASN A 289 5.25 -12.89 6.87
CA ASN A 289 4.65 -12.10 7.94
C ASN A 289 3.12 -11.90 7.80
N TYR A 290 2.55 -12.14 6.62
CA TYR A 290 1.11 -12.09 6.39
C TYR A 290 0.48 -13.47 6.66
N TYR A 291 0.30 -13.82 7.94
CA TYR A 291 -0.16 -15.13 8.38
C TYR A 291 -1.66 -15.22 8.67
N SER A 292 -2.33 -14.10 8.93
CA SER A 292 -3.76 -14.03 9.26
C SER A 292 -4.50 -13.16 8.24
N VAL A 293 -4.54 -13.65 6.98
CA VAL A 293 -5.04 -12.89 5.82
C VAL A 293 -6.12 -13.61 5.02
N SER A 294 -6.59 -14.79 5.47
CA SER A 294 -7.62 -15.55 4.77
C SER A 294 -8.96 -14.82 4.79
N VAL A 295 -9.57 -14.64 3.61
CA VAL A 295 -10.93 -14.13 3.47
C VAL A 295 -11.92 -15.02 4.25
N ASP A 296 -11.78 -16.34 4.16
CA ASP A 296 -12.68 -17.29 4.81
C ASP A 296 -12.65 -17.19 6.35
N GLU A 297 -11.51 -16.79 6.92
CA GLU A 297 -11.35 -16.63 8.37
C GLU A 297 -11.92 -15.28 8.86
N TRP A 298 -11.85 -14.24 8.03
CA TRP A 298 -12.13 -12.88 8.47
C TRP A 298 -13.49 -12.34 8.02
N LYS A 299 -14.17 -12.97 7.07
CA LYS A 299 -15.41 -12.46 6.48
C LYS A 299 -16.49 -12.17 7.52
N GLU A 300 -16.78 -13.13 8.41
CA GLU A 300 -17.82 -12.96 9.44
C GLU A 300 -17.46 -11.84 10.42
N GLU A 301 -16.18 -11.72 10.79
CA GLU A 301 -15.70 -10.66 11.68
C GLU A 301 -15.75 -9.28 11.01
N ILE A 302 -15.45 -9.19 9.71
CA ILE A 302 -15.56 -7.95 8.93
C ILE A 302 -17.00 -7.45 8.92
N VAL A 303 -17.96 -8.32 8.62
CA VAL A 303 -19.40 -7.99 8.63
C VAL A 303 -19.82 -7.50 10.00
N SER A 304 -19.49 -8.25 11.06
CA SER A 304 -19.83 -7.87 12.44
C SER A 304 -19.20 -6.54 12.87
N ALA A 305 -17.94 -6.30 12.50
CA ALA A 305 -17.25 -5.05 12.80
C ALA A 305 -17.84 -3.86 12.05
N TYR A 306 -18.23 -4.06 10.78
CA TYR A 306 -18.89 -3.03 9.99
C TYR A 306 -20.25 -2.64 10.56
N GLU A 307 -21.09 -3.63 10.93
CA GLU A 307 -22.37 -3.39 11.59
C GLU A 307 -22.20 -2.58 12.89
N GLN A 308 -21.28 -2.98 13.77
CA GLN A 308 -21.00 -2.29 15.02
C GLN A 308 -20.51 -0.85 14.80
N LEU A 309 -19.66 -0.62 13.81
CA LEU A 309 -19.15 0.70 13.47
C LEU A 309 -20.26 1.59 12.92
N SER A 310 -21.09 1.06 12.03
CA SER A 310 -22.22 1.76 11.41
C SER A 310 -23.26 2.16 12.45
N ASP A 311 -23.63 1.25 13.35
CA ASP A 311 -24.55 1.51 14.44
C ASP A 311 -24.03 2.62 15.36
N PHE A 312 -22.72 2.57 15.72
CA PHE A 312 -22.10 3.59 16.55
C PHE A 312 -22.15 4.98 15.92
N PHE A 313 -21.77 5.08 14.63
CA PHE A 313 -21.79 6.38 13.94
C PHE A 313 -23.22 6.90 13.73
N TYR A 314 -24.19 6.02 13.52
CA TYR A 314 -25.60 6.44 13.45
C TYR A 314 -26.08 7.03 14.77
N GLU A 315 -25.76 6.41 15.91
CA GLU A 315 -26.15 6.90 17.25
C GLU A 315 -25.48 8.24 17.63
N VAL A 316 -24.29 8.52 17.11
CA VAL A 316 -23.51 9.75 17.44
C VAL A 316 -23.85 10.91 16.50
N SER A 317 -24.46 10.64 15.33
CA SER A 317 -24.84 11.67 14.34
C SER A 317 -26.19 12.34 14.62
N ASP A 318 -27.00 11.81 15.54
CA ASP A 318 -28.25 12.36 16.05
C ASP A 318 -28.01 13.26 17.30
#